data_6ef4a2c2426e658eb608557ebdf2df67
#
_entry.id   6ef4a2c2426e658eb608557ebdf2df67
#
_cell.length_a   1.000
_cell.length_b   1.000
_cell.length_c   1.000
_cell.angle_alpha   90.00
_cell.angle_beta   90.00
_cell.angle_gamma   90.00
#
_symmetry.space_group_name_H-M   'P 1'
#
loop_
_entity.id
_entity.type
_entity.pdbx_description
1 polymer ?
#
loop_
_entity_poly.entity_id
_entity_poly.type
_entity_poly.pdbx_seq_one_letter_code
_entity_poly.pdbx_strand_id
1 'polypeptide(L)'
;GACYGTFGPGAINLAAGACGALLDRSPVLAFTHEMPDAMLGRTTQMGIDHQAIYRPITKWTTRLDADHVEETLLRAVHVATSEVPGPVHIGLPSDLGPKMANKETFQPKSSQLPSLPESELLDRLCAAFEAAKKPLLAVGLTAVRSGVQSLILKIAEQQGIPVVLTPMAKGIVPEVHPSYAGVLFHALSNQVAETHRQADLVIGVGYDPIELNYEDW
;
A
#
# COMPACT_ATOMS: atom_id res chain seq x y z
N GLY A 1 -8.97 -5.91 -5.04
CA GLY A 1 -10.46 -5.98 -5.11
C GLY A 1 -11.03 -4.87 -5.98
N ALA A 2 -12.35 -4.94 -6.26
CA ALA A 2 -13.07 -3.91 -6.96
C ALA A 2 -14.40 -3.63 -6.25
N CYS A 3 -14.84 -2.39 -6.24
CA CYS A 3 -16.10 -1.95 -5.64
C CYS A 3 -16.75 -0.87 -6.51
N TYR A 4 -18.05 -0.68 -6.33
CA TYR A 4 -18.83 0.27 -7.12
C TYR A 4 -19.74 1.10 -6.22
N GLY A 5 -19.83 2.40 -6.51
CA GLY A 5 -20.76 3.35 -5.89
C GLY A 5 -21.58 4.11 -6.93
N THR A 6 -22.83 4.40 -6.58
CA THR A 6 -23.67 5.25 -7.43
C THR A 6 -23.28 6.73 -7.30
N PHE A 7 -24.01 7.62 -7.98
CA PHE A 7 -23.83 9.08 -7.94
C PHE A 7 -23.82 9.65 -6.50
N GLY A 8 -23.15 10.77 -6.33
CA GLY A 8 -23.24 11.60 -5.12
C GLY A 8 -23.03 10.84 -3.81
N PRO A 9 -24.07 10.60 -3.03
CA PRO A 9 -23.94 9.93 -1.74
C PRO A 9 -23.31 8.54 -1.80
N GLY A 10 -23.57 7.77 -2.86
CA GLY A 10 -22.94 6.46 -3.06
C GLY A 10 -21.43 6.56 -3.25
N ALA A 11 -20.98 7.54 -4.02
CA ALA A 11 -19.57 7.83 -4.20
C ALA A 11 -18.92 8.29 -2.88
N ILE A 12 -19.58 9.13 -2.10
CA ILE A 12 -19.08 9.57 -0.79
C ILE A 12 -18.95 8.40 0.19
N ASN A 13 -19.94 7.52 0.26
CA ASN A 13 -19.88 6.34 1.12
C ASN A 13 -18.72 5.41 0.75
N LEU A 14 -18.45 5.26 -0.55
CA LEU A 14 -17.34 4.46 -1.03
C LEU A 14 -15.97 5.11 -0.75
N ALA A 15 -15.90 6.44 -0.71
CA ALA A 15 -14.68 7.20 -0.48
C ALA A 15 -14.04 6.87 0.87
N ALA A 16 -14.82 6.62 1.92
CA ALA A 16 -14.31 6.21 3.22
C ALA A 16 -13.53 4.89 3.14
N GLY A 17 -14.07 3.90 2.41
CA GLY A 17 -13.37 2.63 2.18
C GLY A 17 -12.12 2.78 1.29
N ALA A 18 -12.18 3.67 0.29
CA ALA A 18 -11.01 3.96 -0.54
C ALA A 18 -9.89 4.64 0.27
N CYS A 19 -10.24 5.56 1.17
CA CYS A 19 -9.28 6.17 2.10
C CYS A 19 -8.63 5.11 3.00
N GLY A 20 -9.43 4.22 3.60
CA GLY A 20 -8.90 3.09 4.37
C GLY A 20 -7.95 2.22 3.54
N ALA A 21 -8.32 1.88 2.31
CA ALA A 21 -7.47 1.10 1.41
C ALA A 21 -6.14 1.79 1.08
N LEU A 22 -6.12 3.14 0.98
CA LEU A 22 -4.87 3.89 0.79
C LEU A 22 -3.95 3.76 2.01
N LEU A 23 -4.52 3.91 3.20
CA LEU A 23 -3.78 3.81 4.46
C LEU A 23 -3.31 2.37 4.74
N ASP A 24 -4.11 1.38 4.38
CA ASP A 24 -3.78 -0.05 4.53
C ASP A 24 -2.91 -0.60 3.38
N ARG A 25 -2.50 0.24 2.43
CA ARG A 25 -1.73 -0.21 1.26
C ARG A 25 -2.43 -1.33 0.47
N SER A 26 -3.74 -1.26 0.41
CA SER A 26 -4.57 -2.28 -0.25
C SER A 26 -4.93 -1.88 -1.68
N PRO A 27 -4.59 -2.70 -2.69
CA PRO A 27 -4.95 -2.42 -4.08
C PRO A 27 -6.45 -2.62 -4.30
N VAL A 28 -7.15 -1.53 -4.61
CA VAL A 28 -8.61 -1.51 -4.85
C VAL A 28 -8.91 -0.66 -6.09
N LEU A 29 -9.81 -1.14 -6.94
CA LEU A 29 -10.42 -0.36 -8.00
C LEU A 29 -11.79 0.14 -7.51
N ALA A 30 -11.91 1.44 -7.28
CA ALA A 30 -13.14 2.09 -6.86
C ALA A 30 -13.84 2.71 -8.08
N PHE A 31 -14.95 2.14 -8.48
CA PHE A 31 -15.77 2.66 -9.58
C PHE A 31 -16.89 3.52 -9.03
N THR A 32 -17.14 4.67 -9.62
CA THR A 32 -18.33 5.48 -9.31
C THR A 32 -19.06 5.91 -10.55
N HIS A 33 -20.39 5.89 -10.48
CA HIS A 33 -21.21 6.41 -11.56
C HIS A 33 -21.13 7.94 -11.56
N GLU A 34 -20.80 8.56 -12.70
CA GLU A 34 -20.62 10.00 -12.84
C GLU A 34 -21.57 10.61 -13.88
N MET A 35 -21.82 11.91 -13.74
CA MET A 35 -22.59 12.66 -14.75
C MET A 35 -21.86 12.65 -16.10
N PRO A 36 -22.62 12.63 -17.23
CA PRO A 36 -22.03 12.76 -18.55
C PRO A 36 -21.31 14.11 -18.70
N ASP A 37 -20.35 14.18 -19.63
CA ASP A 37 -19.52 15.36 -19.81
C ASP A 37 -20.34 16.65 -20.07
N ALA A 38 -21.44 16.54 -20.81
CA ALA A 38 -22.34 17.66 -21.09
C ALA A 38 -23.04 18.23 -19.85
N MET A 39 -23.03 17.50 -18.72
CA MET A 39 -23.66 17.92 -17.47
C MET A 39 -22.65 18.29 -16.39
N LEU A 40 -21.36 18.13 -16.63
CA LEU A 40 -20.33 18.56 -15.69
C LEU A 40 -20.42 20.05 -15.42
N GLY A 41 -20.24 20.45 -14.15
CA GLY A 41 -20.32 21.83 -13.73
C GLY A 41 -21.74 22.40 -13.59
N ARG A 42 -22.77 21.61 -13.92
CA ARG A 42 -24.17 22.02 -13.69
C ARG A 42 -24.61 21.60 -12.29
N THR A 43 -25.45 22.42 -11.67
CA THR A 43 -26.15 22.03 -10.43
C THR A 43 -27.23 21.02 -10.80
N THR A 44 -27.05 19.78 -10.41
CA THR A 44 -27.95 18.65 -10.67
C THR A 44 -28.16 17.85 -9.40
N GLN A 45 -29.27 17.12 -9.32
CA GLN A 45 -29.51 16.17 -8.24
C GLN A 45 -28.36 15.14 -8.21
N MET A 46 -27.73 14.95 -7.05
CA MET A 46 -26.61 14.06 -6.82
C MET A 46 -25.31 14.35 -7.60
N GLY A 47 -25.26 15.48 -8.32
CA GLY A 47 -24.07 15.92 -9.04
C GLY A 47 -23.04 16.52 -8.09
N ILE A 48 -21.89 15.86 -7.96
CA ILE A 48 -20.72 16.33 -7.21
C ILE A 48 -19.45 16.03 -8.01
N ASP A 49 -18.36 16.68 -7.70
CA ASP A 49 -17.06 16.40 -8.32
C ASP A 49 -16.39 15.20 -7.65
N HIS A 50 -16.60 14.01 -8.21
CA HIS A 50 -15.99 12.78 -7.72
C HIS A 50 -14.48 12.82 -7.84
N GLN A 51 -13.96 13.38 -8.94
CA GLN A 51 -12.51 13.43 -9.18
C GLN A 51 -11.81 14.27 -8.09
N ALA A 52 -12.39 15.38 -7.67
CA ALA A 52 -11.85 16.20 -6.58
C ALA A 52 -11.86 15.46 -5.23
N ILE A 53 -12.92 14.66 -4.97
CA ILE A 53 -13.05 13.89 -3.72
C ILE A 53 -12.02 12.77 -3.67
N TYR A 54 -11.85 12.02 -4.75
CA TYR A 54 -10.99 10.85 -4.78
C TYR A 54 -9.49 11.17 -4.97
N ARG A 55 -9.16 12.34 -5.48
CA ARG A 55 -7.76 12.74 -5.72
C ARG A 55 -6.85 12.61 -4.50
N PRO A 56 -7.22 13.07 -3.29
CA PRO A 56 -6.36 12.98 -2.11
C PRO A 56 -6.34 11.59 -1.46
N ILE A 57 -7.27 10.69 -1.81
CA ILE A 57 -7.47 9.40 -1.14
C ILE A 57 -7.24 8.20 -2.06
N THR A 58 -6.66 8.42 -3.25
CA THR A 58 -6.31 7.38 -4.20
C THR A 58 -4.96 7.66 -4.86
N LYS A 59 -4.31 6.61 -5.36
CA LYS A 59 -3.05 6.76 -6.12
C LYS A 59 -3.28 7.44 -7.47
N TRP A 60 -4.45 7.24 -8.05
CA TRP A 60 -4.87 7.84 -9.30
C TRP A 60 -6.38 7.90 -9.38
N THR A 61 -6.89 8.97 -9.96
CA THR A 61 -8.30 9.14 -10.26
C THR A 61 -8.48 9.57 -11.72
N THR A 62 -9.45 8.99 -12.39
CA THR A 62 -9.74 9.27 -13.80
C THR A 62 -11.22 9.03 -14.12
N ARG A 63 -11.65 9.51 -15.29
CA ARG A 63 -12.95 9.19 -15.89
C ARG A 63 -12.70 8.23 -17.06
N LEU A 64 -13.54 7.22 -17.16
CA LEU A 64 -13.48 6.29 -18.29
C LEU A 64 -14.09 6.94 -19.54
N ASP A 65 -13.44 6.79 -20.66
CA ASP A 65 -13.98 7.13 -21.98
C ASP A 65 -14.01 5.89 -22.89
N ALA A 66 -14.79 5.98 -24.00
CA ALA A 66 -14.99 4.85 -24.90
C ALA A 66 -13.75 4.53 -25.76
N ASP A 67 -12.87 5.50 -25.95
CA ASP A 67 -11.72 5.35 -26.85
C ASP A 67 -10.55 4.62 -26.18
N HIS A 68 -10.45 4.70 -24.83
CA HIS A 68 -9.30 4.18 -24.06
C HIS A 68 -9.72 3.24 -22.92
N VAL A 69 -10.75 2.43 -23.10
CA VAL A 69 -11.29 1.56 -22.03
C VAL A 69 -10.24 0.58 -21.54
N GLU A 70 -9.64 -0.19 -22.46
CA GLU A 70 -8.67 -1.23 -22.12
C GLU A 70 -7.41 -0.63 -21.49
N GLU A 71 -6.83 0.40 -22.09
CA GLU A 71 -5.65 1.09 -21.57
C GLU A 71 -5.90 1.62 -20.15
N THR A 72 -7.03 2.29 -19.93
CA THR A 72 -7.39 2.87 -18.64
C THR A 72 -7.52 1.79 -17.56
N LEU A 73 -8.20 0.68 -17.86
CA LEU A 73 -8.38 -0.40 -16.90
C LEU A 73 -7.07 -1.12 -16.58
N LEU A 74 -6.26 -1.42 -17.56
CA LEU A 74 -4.96 -2.07 -17.37
C LEU A 74 -4.00 -1.15 -16.61
N ARG A 75 -3.98 0.14 -16.94
CA ARG A 75 -3.23 1.15 -16.19
C ARG A 75 -3.71 1.25 -14.75
N ALA A 76 -5.02 1.22 -14.50
CA ALA A 76 -5.59 1.26 -13.17
C ALA A 76 -5.13 0.07 -12.32
N VAL A 77 -5.17 -1.14 -12.87
CA VAL A 77 -4.65 -2.34 -12.20
C VAL A 77 -3.17 -2.19 -11.91
N HIS A 78 -2.38 -1.77 -12.90
CA HIS A 78 -0.95 -1.58 -12.73
C HIS A 78 -0.63 -0.55 -11.62
N VAL A 79 -1.28 0.62 -11.63
CA VAL A 79 -1.08 1.65 -10.63
C VAL A 79 -1.51 1.18 -9.24
N ALA A 80 -2.65 0.47 -9.14
CA ALA A 80 -3.13 -0.04 -7.86
C ALA A 80 -2.18 -1.07 -7.24
N THR A 81 -1.57 -1.93 -8.06
CA THR A 81 -0.73 -3.05 -7.60
C THR A 81 0.77 -2.74 -7.53
N SER A 82 1.22 -1.66 -8.17
CA SER A 82 2.64 -1.22 -8.08
C SER A 82 2.98 -0.74 -6.68
N GLU A 83 4.23 -0.90 -6.27
CA GLU A 83 4.71 -0.39 -4.99
C GLU A 83 4.72 1.16 -4.95
N VAL A 84 4.20 1.75 -3.90
CA VAL A 84 3.45 1.18 -2.77
C VAL A 84 2.00 0.96 -3.21
N PRO A 85 1.36 -0.22 -2.96
CA PRO A 85 0.00 -0.49 -3.42
C PRO A 85 -1.04 0.43 -2.79
N GLY A 86 -2.16 0.60 -3.50
CA GLY A 86 -3.26 1.43 -2.99
C GLY A 86 -4.42 1.54 -3.98
N PRO A 87 -5.49 2.24 -3.62
CA PRO A 87 -6.68 2.35 -4.44
C PRO A 87 -6.50 3.25 -5.66
N VAL A 88 -7.26 2.95 -6.70
CA VAL A 88 -7.45 3.79 -7.88
C VAL A 88 -8.95 4.03 -8.06
N HIS A 89 -9.32 5.25 -8.38
CA HIS A 89 -10.71 5.62 -8.67
C HIS A 89 -10.94 5.77 -10.17
N ILE A 90 -12.06 5.23 -10.64
CA ILE A 90 -12.49 5.33 -12.03
C ILE A 90 -13.95 5.78 -12.07
N GLY A 91 -14.17 7.00 -12.53
CA GLY A 91 -15.50 7.52 -12.80
C GLY A 91 -16.08 6.91 -14.07
N LEU A 92 -17.33 6.46 -14.02
CA LEU A 92 -18.08 5.88 -15.12
C LEU A 92 -19.16 6.87 -15.57
N PRO A 93 -18.94 7.69 -16.64
CA PRO A 93 -19.97 8.56 -17.18
C PRO A 93 -21.22 7.79 -17.56
N SER A 94 -22.40 8.30 -17.22
CA SER A 94 -23.67 7.59 -17.43
C SER A 94 -24.04 7.40 -18.91
N ASP A 95 -23.42 8.19 -19.79
CA ASP A 95 -23.59 8.09 -21.24
C ASP A 95 -22.55 7.20 -21.94
N LEU A 96 -21.70 6.52 -21.15
CA LEU A 96 -20.65 5.65 -21.69
C LEU A 96 -21.22 4.33 -22.25
N GLY A 97 -22.20 3.73 -21.57
CA GLY A 97 -22.72 2.39 -21.89
C GLY A 97 -23.15 2.16 -23.34
N PRO A 98 -23.83 3.11 -24.01
CA PRO A 98 -24.21 2.94 -25.42
C PRO A 98 -23.07 3.22 -26.42
N LYS A 99 -21.92 3.73 -25.98
CA LYS A 99 -20.79 4.03 -26.87
C LYS A 99 -20.05 2.73 -27.23
N MET A 100 -19.61 2.63 -28.47
CA MET A 100 -18.72 1.52 -28.88
C MET A 100 -17.30 1.81 -28.42
N ALA A 101 -16.69 0.84 -27.77
CA ALA A 101 -15.28 0.94 -27.41
C ALA A 101 -14.38 0.71 -28.63
N ASN A 102 -13.28 1.45 -28.72
CA ASN A 102 -12.24 1.17 -29.70
C ASN A 102 -11.54 -0.15 -29.36
N LYS A 103 -11.27 -0.95 -30.38
CA LYS A 103 -10.52 -2.22 -30.25
C LYS A 103 -9.01 -1.97 -30.37
N GLU A 104 -8.45 -1.16 -29.52
CA GLU A 104 -7.00 -1.04 -29.43
C GLU A 104 -6.50 -2.10 -28.45
N THR A 105 -5.55 -2.92 -28.89
CA THR A 105 -4.87 -3.90 -28.03
C THR A 105 -3.78 -3.17 -27.25
N PHE A 106 -4.03 -2.89 -25.99
CA PHE A 106 -3.03 -2.39 -25.08
C PHE A 106 -2.21 -3.55 -24.48
N GLN A 107 -0.90 -3.48 -24.62
CA GLN A 107 0.01 -4.43 -23.95
C GLN A 107 0.47 -3.81 -22.64
N PRO A 108 0.06 -4.33 -21.47
CA PRO A 108 0.55 -3.82 -20.20
C PRO A 108 2.06 -4.03 -20.13
N LYS A 109 2.78 -2.97 -19.73
CA LYS A 109 4.20 -3.15 -19.39
C LYS A 109 4.29 -4.12 -18.21
N SER A 110 5.08 -5.17 -18.34
CA SER A 110 5.39 -6.08 -17.25
C SER A 110 5.89 -5.27 -16.04
N SER A 111 5.40 -5.58 -14.84
CA SER A 111 5.95 -4.98 -13.62
C SER A 111 7.43 -5.37 -13.55
N GLN A 112 8.30 -4.38 -13.54
CA GLN A 112 9.71 -4.65 -13.33
C GLN A 112 9.90 -5.07 -11.87
N LEU A 113 10.60 -6.19 -11.67
CA LEU A 113 11.06 -6.54 -10.34
C LEU A 113 11.97 -5.42 -9.82
N PRO A 114 11.95 -5.15 -8.51
CA PRO A 114 12.88 -4.19 -7.92
C PRO A 114 14.32 -4.51 -8.34
N SER A 115 15.08 -3.51 -8.74
CA SER A 115 16.49 -3.66 -8.99
C SER A 115 17.23 -4.01 -7.71
N LEU A 116 18.29 -4.79 -7.82
CA LEU A 116 19.21 -4.97 -6.69
C LEU A 116 19.81 -3.61 -6.31
N PRO A 117 20.01 -3.35 -5.01
CA PRO A 117 20.69 -2.15 -4.56
C PRO A 117 22.16 -2.11 -5.07
N GLU A 118 22.71 -0.93 -5.16
CA GLU A 118 24.12 -0.75 -5.48
C GLU A 118 25.00 -1.45 -4.44
N SER A 119 26.12 -2.04 -4.87
CA SER A 119 27.03 -2.79 -4.00
C SER A 119 27.52 -1.97 -2.82
N GLU A 120 27.79 -0.68 -3.01
CA GLU A 120 28.21 0.22 -1.93
C GLU A 120 27.19 0.32 -0.80
N LEU A 121 25.87 0.33 -1.13
CA LEU A 121 24.82 0.35 -0.11
C LEU A 121 24.76 -0.96 0.67
N LEU A 122 24.99 -2.09 0.00
CA LEU A 122 25.06 -3.39 0.65
C LEU A 122 26.28 -3.48 1.58
N ASP A 123 27.45 -3.02 1.12
CA ASP A 123 28.67 -2.99 1.93
C ASP A 123 28.53 -2.13 3.18
N ARG A 124 27.85 -0.96 3.04
CA ARG A 124 27.54 -0.09 4.18
C ARG A 124 26.57 -0.76 5.17
N LEU A 125 25.55 -1.46 4.66
CA LEU A 125 24.64 -2.23 5.52
C LEU A 125 25.36 -3.33 6.27
N CYS A 126 26.19 -4.11 5.60
CA CYS A 126 27.00 -5.17 6.19
C CYS A 126 27.93 -4.61 7.26
N ALA A 127 28.65 -3.53 6.96
CA ALA A 127 29.55 -2.89 7.93
C ALA A 127 28.83 -2.38 9.17
N ALA A 128 27.64 -1.75 8.99
CA ALA A 128 26.83 -1.30 10.12
C ALA A 128 26.35 -2.48 10.96
N PHE A 129 25.94 -3.56 10.32
CA PHE A 129 25.50 -4.78 10.99
C PHE A 129 26.62 -5.46 11.78
N GLU A 130 27.82 -5.58 11.21
CA GLU A 130 28.99 -6.16 11.87
C GLU A 130 29.48 -5.32 13.05
N ALA A 131 29.30 -4.00 13.00
CA ALA A 131 29.68 -3.08 14.08
C ALA A 131 28.66 -3.08 15.25
N ALA A 132 27.41 -3.47 15.00
CA ALA A 132 26.35 -3.43 15.99
C ALA A 132 26.52 -4.50 17.06
N LYS A 133 26.29 -4.12 18.32
CA LYS A 133 26.33 -5.03 19.48
C LYS A 133 24.95 -5.52 19.88
N LYS A 134 23.92 -4.73 19.56
CA LYS A 134 22.51 -5.02 19.90
C LYS A 134 21.61 -4.68 18.70
N PRO A 135 21.79 -5.37 17.54
CA PRO A 135 20.93 -5.15 16.40
C PRO A 135 19.50 -5.63 16.67
N LEU A 136 18.53 -4.98 16.02
CA LEU A 136 17.10 -5.28 16.10
C LEU A 136 16.53 -5.30 14.69
N LEU A 137 15.70 -6.30 14.35
CA LEU A 137 14.89 -6.29 13.14
C LEU A 137 13.50 -5.73 13.44
N ALA A 138 13.11 -4.68 12.76
CA ALA A 138 11.76 -4.12 12.78
C ALA A 138 11.05 -4.50 11.46
N VAL A 139 10.11 -5.44 11.53
CA VAL A 139 9.49 -6.05 10.35
C VAL A 139 8.09 -5.51 10.14
N GLY A 140 7.81 -5.03 8.94
CA GLY A 140 6.55 -4.42 8.54
C GLY A 140 5.81 -5.14 7.42
N LEU A 141 4.70 -4.55 7.01
CA LEU A 141 3.72 -5.09 6.05
C LEU A 141 4.34 -5.51 4.71
N THR A 142 5.27 -4.73 4.18
CA THR A 142 5.87 -5.03 2.88
C THR A 142 6.67 -6.33 2.91
N ALA A 143 7.27 -6.69 4.04
CA ALA A 143 7.94 -7.99 4.21
C ALA A 143 6.94 -9.16 4.12
N VAL A 144 5.74 -8.99 4.68
CA VAL A 144 4.65 -9.99 4.57
C VAL A 144 4.24 -10.16 3.10
N ARG A 145 4.00 -9.06 2.40
CA ARG A 145 3.62 -9.10 0.97
C ARG A 145 4.70 -9.71 0.07
N SER A 146 5.95 -9.47 0.40
CA SER A 146 7.09 -9.99 -0.36
C SER A 146 7.40 -11.47 -0.07
N GLY A 147 6.74 -12.09 0.91
CA GLY A 147 6.93 -13.51 1.23
C GLY A 147 8.32 -13.85 1.76
N VAL A 148 9.02 -12.90 2.40
CA VAL A 148 10.41 -13.07 2.86
C VAL A 148 10.54 -13.66 4.26
N GLN A 149 9.48 -14.25 4.81
CA GLN A 149 9.44 -14.83 6.15
C GLN A 149 10.62 -15.77 6.45
N SER A 150 10.90 -16.70 5.55
CA SER A 150 11.98 -17.67 5.74
C SER A 150 13.36 -17.02 5.82
N LEU A 151 13.58 -15.93 5.09
CA LEU A 151 14.84 -15.18 5.12
C LEU A 151 14.99 -14.41 6.44
N ILE A 152 13.90 -13.80 6.92
CA ILE A 152 13.89 -13.10 8.21
C ILE A 152 14.20 -14.05 9.35
N LEU A 153 13.53 -15.21 9.39
CA LEU A 153 13.79 -16.23 10.41
C LEU A 153 15.23 -16.74 10.36
N LYS A 154 15.73 -17.02 9.16
CA LYS A 154 17.12 -17.46 8.97
C LYS A 154 18.14 -16.45 9.51
N ILE A 155 17.97 -15.17 9.20
CA ILE A 155 18.86 -14.11 9.71
C ILE A 155 18.75 -14.00 11.23
N ALA A 156 17.52 -13.96 11.76
CA ALA A 156 17.28 -13.85 13.19
C ALA A 156 17.90 -15.01 13.99
N GLU A 157 17.76 -16.23 13.50
CA GLU A 157 18.32 -17.44 14.13
C GLU A 157 19.85 -17.48 14.06
N GLN A 158 20.40 -17.24 12.88
CA GLN A 158 21.85 -17.34 12.66
C GLN A 158 22.65 -16.28 13.45
N GLN A 159 22.03 -15.13 13.65
CA GLN A 159 22.69 -13.98 14.31
C GLN A 159 22.17 -13.73 15.73
N GLY A 160 21.19 -14.49 16.21
CA GLY A 160 20.61 -14.32 17.54
C GLY A 160 19.90 -12.97 17.72
N ILE A 161 19.29 -12.41 16.66
CA ILE A 161 18.73 -11.06 16.66
C ILE A 161 17.26 -11.08 17.06
N PRO A 162 16.83 -10.21 17.99
CA PRO A 162 15.41 -10.04 18.28
C PRO A 162 14.67 -9.40 17.10
N VAL A 163 13.42 -9.82 16.91
CA VAL A 163 12.51 -9.34 15.86
C VAL A 163 11.29 -8.73 16.50
N VAL A 164 11.05 -7.45 16.25
CA VAL A 164 9.80 -6.78 16.55
C VAL A 164 8.97 -6.63 15.29
N LEU A 165 7.67 -6.75 15.42
CA LEU A 165 6.74 -6.68 14.29
C LEU A 165 5.89 -5.42 14.39
N THR A 166 5.51 -4.85 13.25
CA THR A 166 4.38 -3.93 13.23
C THR A 166 3.06 -4.70 13.41
N PRO A 167 1.95 -4.05 13.79
CA PRO A 167 0.64 -4.70 13.87
C PRO A 167 0.24 -5.42 12.57
N MET A 168 0.58 -4.83 11.41
CA MET A 168 0.24 -5.38 10.11
C MET A 168 1.17 -6.53 9.67
N ALA A 169 2.32 -6.70 10.34
CA ALA A 169 3.23 -7.81 10.12
C ALA A 169 3.06 -8.96 11.14
N LYS A 170 2.10 -8.85 12.06
CA LYS A 170 1.85 -9.89 13.06
C LYS A 170 1.62 -11.25 12.40
N GLY A 171 2.33 -12.27 12.91
CA GLY A 171 2.27 -13.64 12.40
C GLY A 171 3.38 -14.00 11.41
N ILE A 172 4.18 -13.04 10.92
CA ILE A 172 5.33 -13.36 10.05
C ILE A 172 6.44 -14.10 10.84
N VAL A 173 6.56 -13.82 12.13
CA VAL A 173 7.38 -14.59 13.08
C VAL A 173 6.43 -15.19 14.12
N PRO A 174 6.47 -16.53 14.34
CA PRO A 174 5.65 -17.17 15.35
C PRO A 174 5.94 -16.62 16.76
N GLU A 175 4.90 -16.38 17.57
CA GLU A 175 5.05 -15.79 18.91
C GLU A 175 5.87 -16.68 19.86
N VAL A 176 5.94 -17.97 19.59
CA VAL A 176 6.77 -18.93 20.36
C VAL A 176 8.22 -19.00 19.89
N HIS A 177 8.58 -18.25 18.84
CA HIS A 177 9.94 -18.27 18.30
C HIS A 177 10.91 -17.55 19.25
N PRO A 178 12.13 -18.08 19.51
CA PRO A 178 13.09 -17.45 20.45
C PRO A 178 13.45 -16.02 20.11
N SER A 179 13.47 -15.66 18.82
CA SER A 179 13.77 -14.29 18.37
C SER A 179 12.55 -13.35 18.41
N TYR A 180 11.35 -13.84 18.71
CA TYR A 180 10.17 -12.98 18.75
C TYR A 180 10.23 -12.04 19.96
N ALA A 181 10.29 -10.72 19.70
CA ALA A 181 10.40 -9.69 20.73
C ALA A 181 9.11 -8.85 20.89
N GLY A 182 8.04 -9.23 20.19
CA GLY A 182 6.72 -8.60 20.36
C GLY A 182 6.27 -7.76 19.16
N VAL A 183 5.13 -7.09 19.35
CA VAL A 183 4.52 -6.19 18.35
C VAL A 183 4.69 -4.75 18.83
N LEU A 184 5.26 -3.90 17.98
CA LEU A 184 5.31 -2.46 18.18
C LEU A 184 3.90 -1.89 18.07
N PHE A 185 3.45 -1.22 19.12
CA PHE A 185 2.15 -0.57 19.13
C PHE A 185 2.16 0.63 20.07
N HIS A 186 1.61 1.74 19.63
CA HIS A 186 1.64 3.01 20.37
C HIS A 186 1.03 2.95 21.79
N ALA A 187 0.15 2.02 22.05
CA ALA A 187 -0.59 1.97 23.33
C ALA A 187 0.07 1.09 24.38
N LEU A 188 1.15 0.36 24.09
CA LEU A 188 1.23 -0.80 24.91
C LEU A 188 2.46 -1.34 25.44
N SER A 189 3.56 -1.11 25.06
CA SER A 189 4.48 -2.10 25.59
C SER A 189 5.81 -1.53 26.01
N ASN A 190 5.88 -1.27 27.29
CA ASN A 190 7.13 -0.92 27.94
C ASN A 190 8.25 -1.93 27.60
N GLN A 191 7.94 -3.22 27.43
CA GLN A 191 8.94 -4.25 27.10
C GLN A 191 9.43 -4.17 25.66
N VAL A 192 8.52 -4.04 24.67
CA VAL A 192 8.89 -3.92 23.26
C VAL A 192 9.59 -2.59 23.01
N ALA A 193 9.09 -1.50 23.59
CA ALA A 193 9.73 -0.20 23.53
C ALA A 193 11.11 -0.21 24.20
N GLU A 194 11.30 -0.98 25.27
CA GLU A 194 12.60 -1.12 25.92
C GLU A 194 13.58 -1.89 25.04
N THR A 195 13.15 -2.98 24.41
CA THR A 195 13.99 -3.72 23.45
C THR A 195 14.45 -2.80 22.32
N HIS A 196 13.54 -1.98 21.80
CA HIS A 196 13.85 -1.00 20.76
C HIS A 196 14.84 0.08 21.24
N ARG A 197 14.62 0.64 22.44
CA ARG A 197 15.52 1.66 23.03
C ARG A 197 16.93 1.15 23.33
N GLN A 198 17.07 -0.13 23.62
CA GLN A 198 18.38 -0.76 23.88
C GLN A 198 19.15 -1.13 22.62
N ALA A 199 18.50 -1.13 21.45
CA ALA A 199 19.14 -1.43 20.20
C ALA A 199 20.11 -0.29 19.80
N ASP A 200 21.30 -0.67 19.36
CA ASP A 200 22.28 0.27 18.78
C ASP A 200 22.18 0.31 17.23
N LEU A 201 21.43 -0.62 16.64
CA LEU A 201 21.08 -0.63 15.23
C LEU A 201 19.67 -1.20 15.07
N VAL A 202 18.80 -0.47 14.38
CA VAL A 202 17.48 -0.95 13.98
C VAL A 202 17.45 -1.11 12.46
N ILE A 203 17.14 -2.32 11.99
CA ILE A 203 17.02 -2.65 10.58
C ILE A 203 15.55 -2.80 10.25
N GLY A 204 15.00 -1.85 9.50
CA GLY A 204 13.63 -1.92 8.98
C GLY A 204 13.55 -2.86 7.78
N VAL A 205 12.76 -3.93 7.90
CA VAL A 205 12.51 -4.89 6.82
C VAL A 205 11.06 -4.77 6.36
N GLY A 206 10.86 -4.16 5.20
CA GLY A 206 9.52 -3.94 4.68
C GLY A 206 8.64 -3.08 5.59
N TYR A 207 9.24 -2.23 6.41
CA TYR A 207 8.57 -1.29 7.28
C TYR A 207 8.01 -0.12 6.47
N ASP A 208 6.73 0.19 6.67
CA ASP A 208 6.08 1.37 6.11
C ASP A 208 5.76 2.34 7.26
N PRO A 209 6.21 3.61 7.22
CA PRO A 209 5.93 4.59 8.26
C PRO A 209 4.44 4.79 8.57
N ILE A 210 3.54 4.42 7.65
CA ILE A 210 2.09 4.50 7.86
C ILE A 210 1.59 3.54 8.93
N GLU A 211 2.35 2.50 9.23
CA GLU A 211 1.98 1.49 10.21
C GLU A 211 2.12 1.99 11.66
N LEU A 212 3.03 2.95 11.89
CA LEU A 212 3.31 3.52 13.19
C LEU A 212 3.76 4.97 13.02
N ASN A 213 2.85 5.91 13.13
CA ASN A 213 3.12 7.31 12.80
C ASN A 213 3.01 8.29 13.98
N TYR A 214 2.88 7.79 15.21
CA TYR A 214 2.64 8.65 16.36
C TYR A 214 3.77 8.66 17.39
N GLU A 215 4.80 7.87 17.19
CA GLU A 215 5.87 7.71 18.16
C GLU A 215 7.16 8.40 17.67
N ASP A 216 7.84 9.08 18.56
CA ASP A 216 9.20 9.54 18.32
C ASP A 216 10.14 8.33 18.38
N TRP A 217 10.70 8.02 17.28
CA TRP A 217 11.61 6.86 17.12
C TRP A 217 13.04 7.23 17.43
#